data_fac89071168ab39107a6cada872f4f06
#
_entry.id   fac89071168ab39107a6cada872f4f06
#
_cell.length_a   1.000
_cell.length_b   1.000
_cell.length_c   1.000
_cell.angle_alpha   90.00
_cell.angle_beta   90.00
_cell.angle_gamma   90.00
#
_symmetry.space_group_name_H-M   'P 1'
#
loop_
_entity.id
_entity.type
_entity.pdbx_description
1 polymer ?
#
loop_
_entity_poly.entity_id
_entity_poly.type
_entity_poly.pdbx_seq_one_letter_code
_entity_poly.pdbx_strand_id
1 'polypeptide(L)'
;MTPFRFCFLTLAALSAGTLWAQTPTSVEAAEYEPNNDRWLVSNGSSILVTSDEGVSWSAFGSGGANYGMEVLGSTLFAIQSNVIRAYDVVTGEELGSLAPAGAGFLNGMGSESTAEGDVLVVSDFSAGRLLKVDVSDPANMAATTLVGNTGTTPNGVTIQDGVATFVNWYGNADILQVDLATGELTTLIDGTGLGNCDGVDWANGSLIVSSWNPQRITRFSPDPDMPGEWMAETVVQGSPLSNPADLSVNTAGDRFAVACSGNNTVYFGELASPSNLRPITLPDAGASLQAEGVVLEAGLSGTWTVRGLDLTGRLLGTTSELPHAPGDATWTWDQLGAWAADAALLDIRFIPVQDGASSWQTTLKRAPLR
;
A
#
# COMPACT_ATOMS: atom_id res chain seq x y z
N MET A 1 51.36 1.21 55.71
CA MET A 1 51.25 2.19 54.62
C MET A 1 50.48 1.52 53.47
N THR A 2 49.20 1.80 53.35
CA THR A 2 48.30 1.23 52.37
C THR A 2 48.10 2.28 51.25
N PRO A 3 48.26 1.98 49.99
CA PRO A 3 48.08 2.97 48.93
C PRO A 3 46.58 3.16 48.60
N PHE A 4 46.14 4.41 48.65
CA PHE A 4 44.87 4.87 48.15
C PHE A 4 44.84 4.73 46.61
N ARG A 5 43.86 3.96 46.09
CA ARG A 5 43.53 3.95 44.66
C ARG A 5 42.48 5.03 44.38
N PHE A 6 42.87 6.03 43.62
CA PHE A 6 41.96 6.98 43.01
C PHE A 6 41.21 6.32 41.85
N CYS A 7 39.89 6.22 41.94
CA CYS A 7 39.02 5.82 40.86
C CYS A 7 38.61 7.08 40.10
N PHE A 8 39.12 7.27 38.87
CA PHE A 8 38.63 8.34 37.98
C PHE A 8 37.28 7.89 37.37
N LEU A 9 36.19 8.54 37.80
CA LEU A 9 34.91 8.49 37.06
C LEU A 9 35.02 9.43 35.88
N THR A 10 35.09 8.85 34.67
CA THR A 10 34.89 9.59 33.42
C THR A 10 33.40 9.83 33.26
N LEU A 11 32.96 11.06 33.47
CA LEU A 11 31.64 11.53 33.10
C LEU A 11 31.62 11.65 31.56
N ALA A 12 30.93 10.72 30.86
CA ALA A 12 30.58 10.90 29.48
C ALA A 12 29.48 11.97 29.42
N ALA A 13 29.83 13.16 28.94
CA ALA A 13 28.87 14.20 28.64
C ALA A 13 28.10 13.75 27.39
N LEU A 14 26.86 13.26 27.56
CA LEU A 14 25.91 13.20 26.47
C LEU A 14 25.64 14.65 26.01
N SER A 15 26.19 15.03 24.88
CA SER A 15 25.77 16.23 24.18
C SER A 15 24.34 16.00 23.67
N ALA A 16 23.35 16.53 24.38
CA ALA A 16 22.02 16.72 23.82
C ALA A 16 22.15 17.69 22.65
N GLY A 17 22.35 17.17 21.44
CA GLY A 17 22.24 17.95 20.25
C GLY A 17 20.84 18.58 20.23
N THR A 18 20.74 19.90 20.12
CA THR A 18 19.49 20.58 19.84
C THR A 18 18.98 20.06 18.49
N LEU A 19 17.98 19.19 18.52
CA LEU A 19 17.23 18.82 17.33
C LEU A 19 16.50 20.08 16.85
N TRP A 20 17.06 20.73 15.83
CA TRP A 20 16.35 21.78 15.13
C TRP A 20 15.16 21.11 14.42
N ALA A 21 13.95 21.58 14.70
CA ALA A 21 12.76 21.18 13.94
C ALA A 21 13.04 21.45 12.45
N GLN A 22 13.02 20.42 11.65
CA GLN A 22 13.18 20.54 10.21
C GLN A 22 11.83 20.85 9.57
N THR A 23 11.86 21.45 8.40
CA THR A 23 10.66 21.77 7.62
C THR A 23 10.85 21.17 6.22
N PRO A 24 9.85 20.50 5.65
CA PRO A 24 9.90 20.05 4.28
C PRO A 24 10.13 21.22 3.30
N THR A 25 11.02 21.05 2.34
CA THR A 25 11.42 22.09 1.39
C THR A 25 11.48 21.63 -0.07
N SER A 26 11.44 20.32 -0.30
CA SER A 26 11.51 19.71 -1.65
C SER A 26 10.92 18.31 -1.61
N VAL A 27 9.61 18.23 -1.39
CA VAL A 27 8.90 16.94 -1.24
C VAL A 27 8.39 16.44 -2.58
N GLU A 28 8.49 15.11 -2.79
CA GLU A 28 7.98 14.41 -3.97
C GLU A 28 7.40 13.04 -3.63
N ALA A 29 7.87 12.40 -2.55
CA ALA A 29 7.34 11.11 -2.10
C ALA A 29 7.14 11.10 -0.59
N ALA A 30 6.10 10.40 -0.15
CA ALA A 30 5.85 10.05 1.24
C ALA A 30 5.70 8.55 1.35
N GLU A 31 6.42 7.92 2.27
CA GLU A 31 6.48 6.48 2.45
C GLU A 31 6.21 6.07 3.89
N TYR A 32 5.35 5.05 4.07
CA TYR A 32 5.03 4.52 5.40
C TYR A 32 6.08 3.50 5.86
N GLU A 33 6.62 3.70 7.05
CA GLU A 33 7.55 2.77 7.68
C GLU A 33 6.84 2.01 8.82
N PRO A 34 6.49 0.72 8.60
CA PRO A 34 5.60 -0.03 9.49
C PRO A 34 6.24 -0.44 10.82
N ASN A 35 7.58 -0.58 10.87
CA ASN A 35 8.24 -1.08 12.08
C ASN A 35 8.17 -0.11 13.26
N ASN A 36 8.07 1.19 12.96
CA ASN A 36 8.00 2.25 13.98
C ASN A 36 6.74 3.12 13.84
N ASP A 37 5.76 2.75 13.02
CA ASP A 37 4.52 3.50 12.74
C ASP A 37 4.82 4.98 12.47
N ARG A 38 5.58 5.25 11.39
CA ARG A 38 6.02 6.59 11.03
C ARG A 38 6.08 6.77 9.52
N TRP A 39 6.21 8.02 9.09
CA TRP A 39 6.28 8.39 7.69
C TRP A 39 7.66 8.95 7.36
N LEU A 40 8.22 8.49 6.26
CA LEU A 40 9.43 9.00 5.65
C LEU A 40 9.03 9.88 4.46
N VAL A 41 9.74 10.99 4.26
CA VAL A 41 9.40 11.95 3.21
C VAL A 41 10.65 12.37 2.46
N SER A 42 10.62 12.28 1.14
CA SER A 42 11.69 12.78 0.29
C SER A 42 11.82 14.30 0.46
N ASN A 43 13.05 14.80 0.58
CA ASN A 43 13.33 16.22 0.75
C ASN A 43 14.61 16.64 0.03
N GLY A 44 14.78 16.17 -1.20
CA GLY A 44 15.93 16.47 -2.05
C GLY A 44 17.23 15.86 -1.53
N SER A 45 18.07 16.66 -0.91
CA SER A 45 19.36 16.19 -0.35
C SER A 45 19.22 15.51 1.03
N SER A 46 18.02 15.41 1.58
CA SER A 46 17.72 14.75 2.86
C SER A 46 16.46 13.91 2.74
N ILE A 47 16.24 13.06 3.74
CA ILE A 47 14.97 12.38 3.99
C ILE A 47 14.50 12.86 5.35
N LEU A 48 13.23 13.21 5.47
CA LEU A 48 12.62 13.62 6.73
C LEU A 48 11.75 12.48 7.27
N VAL A 49 11.55 12.47 8.59
CA VAL A 49 10.69 11.51 9.27
C VAL A 49 9.78 12.21 10.26
N THR A 50 8.54 11.73 10.34
CA THR A 50 7.53 12.16 11.32
C THR A 50 6.77 10.94 11.86
N SER A 51 6.45 10.96 13.17
CA SER A 51 5.56 9.98 13.82
C SER A 51 4.27 10.63 14.34
N ASP A 52 4.07 11.91 14.03
CA ASP A 52 2.95 12.73 14.51
C ASP A 52 2.26 13.48 13.36
N GLU A 53 2.26 12.86 12.16
CA GLU A 53 1.60 13.37 10.95
C GLU A 53 2.03 14.81 10.61
N GLY A 54 3.33 15.04 10.71
CA GLY A 54 3.92 16.32 10.27
C GLY A 54 3.86 17.45 11.28
N VAL A 55 3.40 17.21 12.53
CA VAL A 55 3.49 18.21 13.61
C VAL A 55 4.96 18.51 13.93
N SER A 56 5.81 17.47 13.88
CA SER A 56 7.25 17.61 13.99
C SER A 56 7.99 16.80 12.93
N TRP A 57 9.16 17.29 12.53
CA TRP A 57 10.02 16.66 11.53
C TRP A 57 11.45 16.55 12.05
N SER A 58 12.08 15.43 11.76
CA SER A 58 13.50 15.21 12.01
C SER A 58 14.17 14.63 10.76
N ALA A 59 15.51 14.74 10.69
CA ALA A 59 16.26 14.09 9.62
C ALA A 59 16.29 12.57 9.81
N PHE A 60 16.17 11.84 8.72
CA PHE A 60 16.43 10.41 8.67
C PHE A 60 17.85 10.18 8.16
N GLY A 61 18.75 9.79 9.08
CA GLY A 61 20.15 9.56 8.74
C GLY A 61 20.83 10.74 8.04
N SER A 62 21.74 10.45 7.12
CA SER A 62 22.45 11.43 6.27
C SER A 62 22.10 11.29 4.79
N GLY A 63 21.14 10.43 4.44
CA GLY A 63 20.73 10.15 3.08
C GLY A 63 19.80 11.20 2.50
N GLY A 64 19.56 11.12 1.20
CA GLY A 64 18.62 11.97 0.48
C GLY A 64 17.74 11.18 -0.49
N ALA A 65 16.58 11.74 -0.79
CA ALA A 65 15.64 11.27 -1.78
C ALA A 65 15.03 12.45 -2.54
N ASN A 66 14.95 12.36 -3.86
CA ASN A 66 14.30 13.35 -4.70
C ASN A 66 12.93 12.88 -5.19
N TYR A 67 12.72 11.54 -5.28
CA TYR A 67 11.58 10.90 -5.91
C TYR A 67 11.13 9.71 -5.08
N GLY A 68 10.52 8.72 -5.69
CA GLY A 68 9.92 7.54 -5.05
C GLY A 68 10.79 6.88 -3.99
N MET A 69 10.14 6.39 -2.98
CA MET A 69 10.73 5.65 -1.86
C MET A 69 9.89 4.41 -1.55
N GLU A 70 10.54 3.36 -1.04
CA GLU A 70 9.88 2.11 -0.62
C GLU A 70 10.56 1.52 0.60
N VAL A 71 9.78 1.06 1.55
CA VAL A 71 10.27 0.29 2.70
C VAL A 71 9.97 -1.19 2.50
N LEU A 72 11.02 -1.99 2.38
CA LEU A 72 10.91 -3.45 2.33
C LEU A 72 11.69 -4.08 3.49
N GLY A 73 10.97 -4.69 4.42
CA GLY A 73 11.56 -5.27 5.63
C GLY A 73 12.27 -4.24 6.51
N SER A 74 13.60 -4.32 6.60
CA SER A 74 14.43 -3.38 7.37
C SER A 74 15.18 -2.37 6.50
N THR A 75 14.85 -2.28 5.21
CA THR A 75 15.57 -1.44 4.25
C THR A 75 14.63 -0.40 3.66
N LEU A 76 15.04 0.87 3.68
CA LEU A 76 14.44 1.94 2.87
C LEU A 76 15.21 2.04 1.57
N PHE A 77 14.51 1.90 0.46
CA PHE A 77 15.01 2.21 -0.88
C PHE A 77 14.53 3.61 -1.28
N ALA A 78 15.38 4.40 -1.90
CA ALA A 78 15.06 5.77 -2.27
C ALA A 78 15.73 6.18 -3.58
N ILE A 79 15.02 6.89 -4.43
CA ILE A 79 15.58 7.47 -5.65
C ILE A 79 16.18 8.84 -5.33
N GLN A 80 17.50 8.94 -5.52
CA GLN A 80 18.19 10.23 -5.50
C GLN A 80 18.82 10.49 -6.86
N SER A 81 18.27 11.43 -7.62
CA SER A 81 18.58 11.63 -9.04
C SER A 81 18.25 10.34 -9.83
N ASN A 82 19.22 9.77 -10.54
CA ASN A 82 19.06 8.47 -11.25
C ASN A 82 19.80 7.33 -10.53
N VAL A 83 19.89 7.39 -9.21
CA VAL A 83 20.51 6.38 -8.36
C VAL A 83 19.48 5.87 -7.37
N ILE A 84 19.33 4.56 -7.27
CA ILE A 84 18.58 3.88 -6.21
C ILE A 84 19.56 3.70 -5.06
N ARG A 85 19.20 4.16 -3.86
CA ARG A 85 19.97 4.00 -2.64
C ARG A 85 19.20 3.13 -1.65
N ALA A 86 19.93 2.31 -0.93
CA ALA A 86 19.41 1.48 0.15
C ALA A 86 19.93 2.00 1.49
N TYR A 87 19.03 2.17 2.46
CA TYR A 87 19.38 2.61 3.80
C TYR A 87 18.82 1.63 4.85
N ASP A 88 19.55 1.38 5.91
CA ASP A 88 18.99 0.72 7.09
C ASP A 88 17.89 1.60 7.68
N VAL A 89 16.69 1.05 7.80
CA VAL A 89 15.50 1.83 8.19
C VAL A 89 15.55 2.35 9.63
N VAL A 90 16.37 1.72 10.50
CA VAL A 90 16.51 2.11 11.92
C VAL A 90 17.59 3.19 12.09
N THR A 91 18.75 2.99 11.47
CA THR A 91 19.93 3.85 11.68
C THR A 91 20.04 4.96 10.63
N GLY A 92 19.42 4.80 9.45
CA GLY A 92 19.59 5.67 8.30
C GLY A 92 20.99 5.57 7.65
N GLU A 93 21.74 4.50 7.96
CA GLU A 93 23.05 4.23 7.34
C GLU A 93 22.84 3.70 5.92
N GLU A 94 23.62 4.19 4.96
CA GLU A 94 23.57 3.72 3.57
C GLU A 94 24.19 2.31 3.48
N LEU A 95 23.41 1.35 3.01
CA LEU A 95 23.79 -0.05 2.82
C LEU A 95 24.38 -0.29 1.44
N GLY A 96 23.93 0.45 0.43
CA GLY A 96 24.38 0.33 -0.93
C GLY A 96 23.69 1.29 -1.88
N SER A 97 24.14 1.28 -3.14
CA SER A 97 23.52 2.09 -4.18
C SER A 97 23.69 1.47 -5.57
N LEU A 98 22.73 1.74 -6.46
CA LEU A 98 22.72 1.29 -7.84
C LEU A 98 22.36 2.42 -8.78
N ALA A 99 23.21 2.66 -9.78
CA ALA A 99 22.89 3.52 -10.93
C ALA A 99 22.54 2.64 -12.12
N PRO A 100 21.24 2.43 -12.46
CA PRO A 100 20.85 1.57 -13.56
C PRO A 100 21.38 2.09 -14.89
N ALA A 101 21.93 1.21 -15.73
CA ALA A 101 22.50 1.61 -17.01
C ALA A 101 21.45 2.26 -17.93
N GLY A 102 21.79 3.43 -18.47
CA GLY A 102 20.93 4.19 -19.38
C GLY A 102 19.65 4.72 -18.73
N ALA A 103 19.63 4.90 -17.41
CA ALA A 103 18.52 5.55 -16.73
C ALA A 103 18.37 7.00 -17.23
N GLY A 104 17.16 7.35 -17.64
CA GLY A 104 16.82 8.70 -18.13
C GLY A 104 16.30 9.59 -17.00
N PHE A 105 15.23 9.16 -16.35
CA PHE A 105 14.62 9.83 -15.20
C PHE A 105 13.85 8.79 -14.37
N LEU A 106 14.49 8.25 -13.33
CA LEU A 106 13.82 7.34 -12.38
C LEU A 106 12.87 8.16 -11.52
N ASN A 107 11.62 7.67 -11.36
CA ASN A 107 10.59 8.41 -10.62
C ASN A 107 9.91 7.57 -9.54
N GLY A 108 8.94 6.73 -9.85
CA GLY A 108 8.25 5.89 -8.87
C GLY A 108 8.90 4.53 -8.67
N MET A 109 8.62 3.89 -7.54
CA MET A 109 9.01 2.51 -7.29
C MET A 109 7.94 1.80 -6.45
N GLY A 110 7.89 0.47 -6.58
CA GLY A 110 7.13 -0.43 -5.73
C GLY A 110 8.00 -1.61 -5.34
N SER A 111 7.70 -2.28 -4.23
CA SER A 111 8.50 -3.36 -3.66
C SER A 111 7.68 -4.60 -3.33
N GLU A 112 8.31 -5.76 -3.39
CA GLU A 112 7.71 -7.02 -2.92
C GLU A 112 8.80 -8.03 -2.53
N SER A 113 8.53 -8.80 -1.46
CA SER A 113 9.27 -10.02 -1.14
C SER A 113 8.63 -11.20 -1.84
N THR A 114 9.33 -11.79 -2.80
CA THR A 114 8.88 -12.96 -3.55
C THR A 114 9.59 -14.25 -3.10
N ALA A 115 9.15 -15.40 -3.60
CA ALA A 115 9.82 -16.66 -3.34
C ALA A 115 11.25 -16.72 -3.94
N GLU A 116 11.50 -15.93 -4.98
CA GLU A 116 12.78 -15.83 -5.69
C GLU A 116 13.71 -14.78 -5.09
N GLY A 117 13.22 -13.95 -4.16
CA GLY A 117 13.97 -12.88 -3.51
C GLY A 117 13.19 -11.56 -3.45
N ASP A 118 13.82 -10.54 -2.88
CA ASP A 118 13.27 -9.22 -2.73
C ASP A 118 13.48 -8.41 -4.02
N VAL A 119 12.42 -7.77 -4.50
CA VAL A 119 12.45 -7.03 -5.76
C VAL A 119 11.86 -5.63 -5.63
N LEU A 120 12.39 -4.69 -6.44
CA LEU A 120 11.72 -3.45 -6.75
C LEU A 120 11.32 -3.44 -8.23
N VAL A 121 10.22 -2.75 -8.54
CA VAL A 121 9.94 -2.26 -9.89
C VAL A 121 10.04 -0.74 -9.86
N VAL A 122 10.85 -0.20 -10.78
CA VAL A 122 11.15 1.24 -10.83
C VAL A 122 10.77 1.78 -12.19
N SER A 123 10.00 2.86 -12.22
CA SER A 123 9.67 3.57 -13.44
C SER A 123 10.84 4.44 -13.91
N ASP A 124 11.23 4.29 -15.18
CA ASP A 124 12.07 5.23 -15.88
C ASP A 124 11.16 6.12 -16.76
N PHE A 125 10.67 7.19 -16.14
CA PHE A 125 9.64 8.09 -16.64
C PHE A 125 9.95 8.60 -18.04
N SER A 126 11.15 9.14 -18.27
CA SER A 126 11.51 9.72 -19.56
C SER A 126 11.88 8.70 -20.63
N ALA A 127 12.27 7.49 -20.22
CA ALA A 127 12.55 6.41 -21.14
C ALA A 127 11.30 5.58 -21.49
N GLY A 128 10.20 5.78 -20.78
CA GLY A 128 8.94 5.03 -21.00
C GLY A 128 9.11 3.52 -20.72
N ARG A 129 9.87 3.15 -19.69
CA ARG A 129 10.18 1.75 -19.39
C ARG A 129 10.06 1.44 -17.91
N LEU A 130 10.00 0.16 -17.58
CA LEU A 130 10.06 -0.35 -16.20
C LEU A 130 11.32 -1.20 -16.02
N LEU A 131 11.99 -0.99 -14.90
CA LEU A 131 13.13 -1.77 -14.45
C LEU A 131 12.70 -2.69 -13.33
N LYS A 132 13.18 -3.95 -13.34
CA LYS A 132 13.12 -4.88 -12.21
C LYS A 132 14.50 -4.87 -11.56
N VAL A 133 14.54 -4.64 -10.25
CA VAL A 133 15.77 -4.58 -9.48
C VAL A 133 15.75 -5.66 -8.42
N ASP A 134 16.69 -6.57 -8.45
CA ASP A 134 16.97 -7.50 -7.37
C ASP A 134 17.63 -6.72 -6.22
N VAL A 135 16.98 -6.75 -5.05
CA VAL A 135 17.41 -6.07 -3.84
C VAL A 135 17.57 -7.02 -2.66
N SER A 136 17.62 -8.32 -2.91
CA SER A 136 17.83 -9.36 -1.89
C SER A 136 19.11 -9.15 -1.09
N ASP A 137 20.14 -8.54 -1.70
CA ASP A 137 21.30 -7.99 -1.05
C ASP A 137 21.40 -6.47 -1.36
N PRO A 138 21.01 -5.60 -0.41
CA PRO A 138 21.04 -4.15 -0.62
C PRO A 138 22.43 -3.60 -0.98
N ALA A 139 23.51 -4.30 -0.61
CA ALA A 139 24.86 -3.90 -0.96
C ALA A 139 25.24 -4.24 -2.41
N ASN A 140 24.53 -5.18 -3.05
CA ASN A 140 24.81 -5.71 -4.38
C ASN A 140 23.58 -5.74 -5.28
N MET A 141 22.80 -4.68 -5.30
CA MET A 141 21.62 -4.55 -6.13
C MET A 141 21.90 -4.70 -7.61
N ALA A 142 20.97 -5.30 -8.37
CA ALA A 142 21.10 -5.49 -9.80
C ALA A 142 19.82 -5.18 -10.56
N ALA A 143 19.89 -4.32 -11.60
CA ALA A 143 18.74 -3.95 -12.41
C ALA A 143 18.72 -4.68 -13.76
N THR A 144 17.54 -5.09 -14.15
CA THR A 144 17.20 -5.62 -15.49
C THR A 144 16.02 -4.82 -16.06
N THR A 145 15.85 -4.85 -17.37
CA THR A 145 14.66 -4.25 -18.00
C THR A 145 13.51 -5.24 -17.89
N LEU A 146 12.45 -4.85 -17.19
CA LEU A 146 11.19 -5.61 -17.13
C LEU A 146 10.33 -5.36 -18.37
N VAL A 147 10.07 -4.08 -18.68
CA VAL A 147 9.36 -3.65 -19.89
C VAL A 147 10.18 -2.58 -20.59
N GLY A 148 10.64 -2.84 -21.79
CA GLY A 148 11.54 -1.93 -22.53
C GLY A 148 10.82 -0.70 -23.11
N ASN A 149 9.52 -0.79 -23.34
CA ASN A 149 8.68 0.32 -23.79
C ASN A 149 7.24 0.06 -23.34
N THR A 150 6.74 0.87 -22.43
CA THR A 150 5.36 0.79 -21.94
C THR A 150 4.35 1.42 -22.91
N GLY A 151 4.82 2.17 -23.91
CA GLY A 151 3.97 2.99 -24.79
C GLY A 151 3.41 4.24 -24.11
N THR A 152 3.82 4.50 -22.87
CA THR A 152 3.29 5.55 -22.00
C THR A 152 4.43 6.26 -21.25
N THR A 153 4.08 7.16 -20.33
CA THR A 153 5.02 7.80 -19.41
C THR A 153 4.74 7.27 -18.00
N PRO A 154 5.36 6.13 -17.60
CA PRO A 154 5.11 5.49 -16.31
C PRO A 154 5.60 6.37 -15.16
N ASN A 155 4.82 6.44 -14.07
CA ASN A 155 5.14 7.23 -12.88
C ASN A 155 5.11 6.35 -11.62
N GLY A 156 4.24 6.59 -10.66
CA GLY A 156 4.11 5.78 -9.45
C GLY A 156 3.88 4.30 -9.75
N VAL A 157 4.45 3.45 -8.93
CA VAL A 157 4.39 1.98 -9.06
C VAL A 157 4.10 1.37 -7.70
N THR A 158 3.25 0.36 -7.65
CA THR A 158 3.07 -0.51 -6.48
C THR A 158 3.07 -1.96 -6.92
N ILE A 159 3.38 -2.90 -6.03
CA ILE A 159 3.42 -4.34 -6.36
C ILE A 159 2.52 -5.11 -5.41
N GLN A 160 1.79 -6.07 -5.95
CA GLN A 160 1.02 -7.04 -5.17
C GLN A 160 0.93 -8.37 -5.91
N ASP A 161 1.23 -9.48 -5.21
CA ASP A 161 1.08 -10.86 -5.72
C ASP A 161 1.81 -11.11 -7.05
N GLY A 162 3.04 -10.58 -7.21
CA GLY A 162 3.86 -10.76 -8.41
C GLY A 162 3.43 -9.88 -9.60
N VAL A 163 2.56 -8.90 -9.37
CA VAL A 163 2.09 -7.98 -10.41
C VAL A 163 2.39 -6.54 -9.99
N ALA A 164 3.16 -5.81 -10.81
CA ALA A 164 3.36 -4.38 -10.60
C ALA A 164 2.23 -3.62 -11.28
N THR A 165 1.57 -2.73 -10.54
CA THR A 165 0.55 -1.79 -11.02
C THR A 165 1.18 -0.40 -11.07
N PHE A 166 1.00 0.32 -12.17
CA PHE A 166 1.58 1.65 -12.30
C PHE A 166 0.63 2.64 -12.98
N VAL A 167 0.78 3.89 -12.58
CA VAL A 167 0.05 5.02 -13.14
C VAL A 167 0.88 5.77 -14.18
N ASN A 168 0.24 6.65 -14.93
CA ASN A 168 0.84 7.28 -16.08
C ASN A 168 0.65 8.80 -16.09
N TRP A 169 1.63 9.51 -16.66
CA TRP A 169 1.65 10.95 -16.75
C TRP A 169 1.16 11.45 -18.12
N TYR A 170 -0.17 11.45 -18.32
CA TYR A 170 -0.85 12.08 -19.46
C TYR A 170 -2.34 12.32 -19.12
N GLY A 171 -3.10 12.96 -20.03
CA GLY A 171 -4.53 13.22 -19.83
C GLY A 171 -5.39 11.99 -20.00
N ASN A 172 -6.39 11.80 -19.15
CA ASN A 172 -7.22 10.58 -19.08
C ASN A 172 -6.35 9.33 -18.99
N ALA A 173 -5.44 9.32 -18.03
CA ALA A 173 -4.41 8.30 -17.90
C ALA A 173 -4.99 6.92 -17.59
N ASP A 174 -4.42 5.89 -18.21
CA ASP A 174 -4.71 4.50 -17.89
C ASP A 174 -3.93 4.06 -16.65
N ILE A 175 -4.43 3.04 -15.95
CA ILE A 175 -3.65 2.28 -14.99
C ILE A 175 -3.28 0.95 -15.63
N LEU A 176 -2.00 0.65 -15.66
CA LEU A 176 -1.46 -0.54 -16.31
C LEU A 176 -0.87 -1.50 -15.27
N GLN A 177 -0.77 -2.76 -15.67
CA GLN A 177 -0.15 -3.82 -14.88
C GLN A 177 0.91 -4.55 -15.68
N VAL A 178 1.93 -5.05 -15.01
CA VAL A 178 2.93 -5.93 -15.59
C VAL A 178 3.18 -7.13 -14.66
N ASP A 179 3.13 -8.32 -15.21
CA ASP A 179 3.50 -9.55 -14.52
C ASP A 179 5.04 -9.64 -14.37
N LEU A 180 5.53 -9.81 -13.15
CA LEU A 180 6.96 -9.77 -12.84
C LEU A 180 7.75 -10.96 -13.38
N ALA A 181 7.08 -12.08 -13.67
CA ALA A 181 7.73 -13.30 -14.16
C ALA A 181 7.83 -13.29 -15.69
N THR A 182 6.81 -12.77 -16.39
CA THR A 182 6.72 -12.81 -17.85
C THR A 182 7.03 -11.47 -18.52
N GLY A 183 6.86 -10.35 -17.82
CA GLY A 183 6.92 -9.01 -18.39
C GLY A 183 5.69 -8.66 -19.26
N GLU A 184 4.62 -9.46 -19.18
CA GLU A 184 3.39 -9.19 -19.90
C GLU A 184 2.71 -7.93 -19.37
N LEU A 185 2.45 -6.99 -20.29
CA LEU A 185 1.83 -5.70 -19.99
C LEU A 185 0.35 -5.76 -20.32
N THR A 186 -0.51 -5.37 -19.38
CA THR A 186 -1.96 -5.33 -19.53
C THR A 186 -2.53 -4.02 -19.03
N THR A 187 -3.71 -3.64 -19.51
CA THR A 187 -4.45 -2.49 -18.98
C THR A 187 -5.40 -2.96 -17.88
N LEU A 188 -5.27 -2.39 -16.68
CA LEU A 188 -6.17 -2.65 -15.58
C LEU A 188 -7.40 -1.73 -15.63
N ILE A 189 -7.17 -0.42 -15.87
CA ILE A 189 -8.23 0.58 -16.00
C ILE A 189 -7.95 1.41 -17.24
N ASP A 190 -8.86 1.35 -18.22
CA ASP A 190 -8.81 2.12 -19.45
C ASP A 190 -9.50 3.48 -19.23
N GLY A 191 -8.71 4.55 -19.20
CA GLY A 191 -9.20 5.91 -19.04
C GLY A 191 -9.79 6.22 -17.67
N THR A 192 -8.94 6.55 -16.71
CA THR A 192 -9.34 6.88 -15.32
C THR A 192 -10.16 8.17 -15.16
N GLY A 193 -10.24 9.03 -16.20
CA GLY A 193 -10.75 10.39 -16.08
C GLY A 193 -9.79 11.34 -15.35
N LEU A 194 -8.59 10.87 -14.98
CA LEU A 194 -7.53 11.65 -14.33
C LEU A 194 -6.44 12.00 -15.33
N GLY A 195 -5.78 13.12 -15.11
CA GLY A 195 -4.61 13.51 -15.86
C GLY A 195 -3.39 13.67 -14.95
N ASN A 196 -2.24 13.31 -15.49
CA ASN A 196 -0.98 13.40 -14.76
C ASN A 196 -1.07 12.69 -13.41
N CYS A 197 -1.36 11.38 -13.46
CA CYS A 197 -1.32 10.53 -12.29
C CYS A 197 0.13 10.37 -11.83
N ASP A 198 0.34 10.47 -10.51
CA ASP A 198 1.68 10.54 -9.93
C ASP A 198 1.95 9.31 -9.04
N GLY A 199 1.38 9.24 -7.85
CA GLY A 199 1.53 8.12 -6.94
C GLY A 199 0.40 7.11 -7.03
N VAL A 200 0.68 5.86 -6.65
CA VAL A 200 -0.30 4.78 -6.52
C VAL A 200 0.11 3.81 -5.43
N ASP A 201 -0.85 3.41 -4.59
CA ASP A 201 -0.62 2.37 -3.60
C ASP A 201 -1.90 1.56 -3.33
N TRP A 202 -1.75 0.36 -2.77
CA TRP A 202 -2.86 -0.51 -2.41
C TRP A 202 -3.42 -0.23 -1.02
N ALA A 203 -4.73 -0.20 -0.90
CA ALA A 203 -5.46 -0.11 0.36
C ALA A 203 -6.66 -1.06 0.37
N ASN A 204 -6.58 -2.17 1.11
CA ASN A 204 -7.71 -3.10 1.30
C ASN A 204 -8.39 -3.52 -0.01
N GLY A 205 -7.60 -3.89 -1.03
CA GLY A 205 -8.09 -4.35 -2.33
C GLY A 205 -8.55 -3.22 -3.28
N SER A 206 -8.27 -1.97 -2.92
CA SER A 206 -8.49 -0.78 -3.76
C SER A 206 -7.17 -0.11 -4.08
N LEU A 207 -7.07 0.59 -5.19
CA LEU A 207 -5.94 1.47 -5.52
C LEU A 207 -6.23 2.88 -5.04
N ILE A 208 -5.26 3.50 -4.38
CA ILE A 208 -5.27 4.92 -4.02
C ILE A 208 -4.32 5.63 -4.96
N VAL A 209 -4.83 6.60 -5.71
CA VAL A 209 -4.11 7.27 -6.79
C VAL A 209 -4.11 8.77 -6.58
N SER A 210 -2.95 9.39 -6.66
CA SER A 210 -2.81 10.84 -6.73
C SER A 210 -2.84 11.33 -8.18
N SER A 211 -3.41 12.51 -8.42
CA SER A 211 -3.41 13.14 -9.75
C SER A 211 -3.29 14.67 -9.64
N TRP A 212 -2.64 15.29 -10.65
CA TRP A 212 -2.51 16.74 -10.73
C TRP A 212 -3.68 17.39 -11.47
N ASN A 213 -4.38 16.63 -12.31
CA ASN A 213 -5.50 17.17 -13.10
C ASN A 213 -6.71 16.20 -13.09
N PRO A 214 -7.72 16.49 -12.27
CA PRO A 214 -7.74 17.49 -11.19
C PRO A 214 -6.77 17.12 -10.06
N GLN A 215 -6.38 18.08 -9.22
CA GLN A 215 -5.58 17.82 -8.01
C GLN A 215 -6.45 17.06 -7.01
N ARG A 216 -6.22 15.75 -6.90
CA ARG A 216 -7.09 14.91 -6.10
C ARG A 216 -6.43 13.58 -5.75
N ILE A 217 -6.92 12.95 -4.67
CA ILE A 217 -6.70 11.55 -4.36
C ILE A 217 -7.97 10.80 -4.70
N THR A 218 -7.84 9.76 -5.50
CA THR A 218 -8.95 8.91 -5.95
C THR A 218 -8.72 7.49 -5.48
N ARG A 219 -9.77 6.87 -4.93
CA ARG A 219 -9.84 5.44 -4.70
C ARG A 219 -10.47 4.77 -5.90
N PHE A 220 -9.81 3.77 -6.45
CA PHE A 220 -10.39 2.84 -7.41
C PHE A 220 -10.62 1.50 -6.72
N SER A 221 -11.86 1.03 -6.75
CA SER A 221 -12.25 -0.26 -6.18
C SER A 221 -12.87 -1.13 -7.26
N PRO A 222 -12.64 -2.45 -7.25
CA PRO A 222 -13.33 -3.35 -8.17
C PRO A 222 -14.84 -3.17 -8.04
N ASP A 223 -15.55 -3.11 -9.18
CA ASP A 223 -17.00 -3.04 -9.19
C ASP A 223 -17.57 -4.42 -8.81
N PRO A 224 -18.31 -4.54 -7.69
CA PRO A 224 -18.87 -5.82 -7.26
C PRO A 224 -19.96 -6.35 -8.19
N ASP A 225 -20.60 -5.47 -8.97
CA ASP A 225 -21.72 -5.79 -9.86
C ASP A 225 -21.24 -6.06 -11.31
N MET A 226 -20.05 -5.55 -11.66
CA MET A 226 -19.47 -5.69 -13.00
C MET A 226 -18.01 -6.22 -12.93
N PRO A 227 -17.81 -7.54 -12.94
CA PRO A 227 -16.47 -8.13 -12.88
C PRO A 227 -15.54 -7.59 -13.96
N GLY A 228 -14.38 -7.09 -13.57
CA GLY A 228 -13.38 -6.48 -14.46
C GLY A 228 -13.47 -4.95 -14.56
N GLU A 229 -14.57 -4.36 -14.08
CA GLU A 229 -14.73 -2.91 -14.02
C GLU A 229 -14.27 -2.34 -12.67
N TRP A 230 -14.00 -1.05 -12.66
CA TRP A 230 -13.51 -0.34 -11.47
C TRP A 230 -14.36 0.90 -11.19
N MET A 231 -14.74 1.08 -9.95
CA MET A 231 -15.45 2.27 -9.47
C MET A 231 -14.44 3.29 -8.95
N ALA A 232 -14.62 4.56 -9.31
CA ALA A 232 -13.81 5.67 -8.84
C ALA A 232 -14.54 6.47 -7.76
N GLU A 233 -13.90 6.67 -6.61
CA GLU A 233 -14.37 7.51 -5.51
C GLU A 233 -13.35 8.63 -5.23
N THR A 234 -13.82 9.87 -5.11
CA THR A 234 -12.95 10.97 -4.70
C THR A 234 -12.73 10.93 -3.19
N VAL A 235 -11.50 10.71 -2.74
CA VAL A 235 -11.12 10.74 -1.32
C VAL A 235 -10.96 12.20 -0.85
N VAL A 236 -10.14 12.96 -1.56
CA VAL A 236 -9.94 14.40 -1.31
C VAL A 236 -9.62 15.12 -2.60
N GLN A 237 -10.09 16.35 -2.78
CA GLN A 237 -9.87 17.15 -3.99
C GLN A 237 -9.65 18.64 -3.66
N GLY A 238 -8.75 19.26 -4.41
CA GLY A 238 -8.42 20.68 -4.23
C GLY A 238 -7.63 20.93 -2.95
N SER A 239 -7.77 22.13 -2.36
CA SER A 239 -7.10 22.45 -1.10
C SER A 239 -7.48 21.45 0.01
N PRO A 240 -6.52 20.86 0.76
CA PRO A 240 -5.14 21.33 0.92
C PRO A 240 -4.11 20.79 -0.10
N LEU A 241 -4.51 19.96 -1.06
CA LEU A 241 -3.59 19.39 -2.05
C LEU A 241 -2.97 20.49 -2.95
N SER A 242 -1.71 20.33 -3.27
CA SER A 242 -0.98 21.17 -4.24
C SER A 242 0.02 20.32 -5.01
N ASN A 243 -0.31 19.96 -6.25
CA ASN A 243 0.42 18.97 -7.05
C ASN A 243 0.73 17.71 -6.21
N PRO A 244 -0.30 16.94 -5.84
CA PRO A 244 -0.11 15.73 -5.05
C PRO A 244 0.71 14.72 -5.87
N ALA A 245 1.89 14.42 -5.36
CA ALA A 245 2.88 13.55 -5.99
C ALA A 245 2.79 12.14 -5.43
N ASP A 246 3.91 11.48 -5.15
CA ASP A 246 3.89 10.10 -4.69
C ASP A 246 3.29 9.97 -3.27
N LEU A 247 2.65 8.85 -3.03
CA LEU A 247 1.89 8.55 -1.81
C LEU A 247 2.14 7.12 -1.34
N SER A 248 1.95 6.89 -0.06
CA SER A 248 1.92 5.55 0.52
C SER A 248 0.76 5.41 1.51
N VAL A 249 0.30 4.18 1.71
CA VAL A 249 -0.78 3.80 2.61
C VAL A 249 -0.20 2.99 3.77
N ASN A 250 -0.69 3.21 4.99
CA ASN A 250 -0.24 2.43 6.14
C ASN A 250 -0.69 0.96 6.04
N THR A 251 -0.04 0.09 6.81
CA THR A 251 -0.33 -1.37 6.79
C THR A 251 -1.79 -1.72 7.09
N ALA A 252 -2.50 -0.90 7.87
CA ALA A 252 -3.92 -1.11 8.15
C ALA A 252 -4.83 -0.74 6.96
N GLY A 253 -4.32 0.02 5.98
CA GLY A 253 -5.07 0.49 4.83
C GLY A 253 -6.12 1.55 5.16
N ASP A 254 -5.97 2.25 6.29
CA ASP A 254 -6.92 3.24 6.80
C ASP A 254 -6.36 4.67 6.85
N ARG A 255 -5.05 4.86 6.68
CA ARG A 255 -4.38 6.16 6.61
C ARG A 255 -3.42 6.20 5.41
N PHE A 256 -3.24 7.39 4.86
CA PHE A 256 -2.25 7.63 3.82
C PHE A 256 -1.53 8.96 4.02
N ALA A 257 -0.35 9.06 3.46
CA ALA A 257 0.35 10.32 3.30
C ALA A 257 0.63 10.57 1.82
N VAL A 258 0.50 11.82 1.38
CA VAL A 258 0.85 12.23 0.02
C VAL A 258 1.73 13.48 0.07
N ALA A 259 2.83 13.44 -0.66
CA ALA A 259 3.68 14.60 -0.85
C ALA A 259 2.97 15.62 -1.75
N CYS A 260 2.95 16.88 -1.35
CA CYS A 260 2.41 17.98 -2.13
C CYS A 260 3.56 18.83 -2.67
N SER A 261 4.06 18.48 -3.85
CA SER A 261 5.28 19.09 -4.43
C SER A 261 5.10 20.56 -4.81
N GLY A 262 3.86 21.00 -5.05
CA GLY A 262 3.56 22.38 -5.42
C GLY A 262 3.73 23.40 -4.29
N ASN A 263 3.74 22.96 -3.02
CA ASN A 263 3.90 23.84 -1.87
C ASN A 263 4.83 23.28 -0.78
N ASN A 264 5.48 22.14 -1.05
CA ASN A 264 6.40 21.46 -0.14
C ASN A 264 5.76 21.07 1.20
N THR A 265 4.52 20.60 1.17
CA THR A 265 3.82 20.05 2.34
C THR A 265 3.54 18.57 2.17
N VAL A 266 3.17 17.90 3.23
CA VAL A 266 2.64 16.54 3.20
C VAL A 266 1.21 16.59 3.72
N TYR A 267 0.30 15.99 2.99
CA TYR A 267 -1.08 15.81 3.44
C TYR A 267 -1.24 14.41 3.99
N PHE A 268 -1.74 14.32 5.21
CA PHE A 268 -2.12 13.07 5.87
C PHE A 268 -3.63 12.95 5.83
N GLY A 269 -4.12 11.81 5.39
CA GLY A 269 -5.55 11.57 5.24
C GLY A 269 -5.98 10.23 5.78
N GLU A 270 -7.25 10.13 6.13
CA GLU A 270 -7.89 8.88 6.49
C GLU A 270 -8.56 8.27 5.25
N LEU A 271 -8.40 6.97 5.10
CA LEU A 271 -9.17 6.18 4.15
C LEU A 271 -10.31 5.54 4.94
N ALA A 272 -11.52 6.08 4.81
CA ALA A 272 -12.68 5.38 5.30
C ALA A 272 -12.61 3.93 4.79
N SER A 273 -12.90 2.96 5.67
CA SER A 273 -13.09 1.58 5.20
C SER A 273 -13.97 1.65 3.96
N PRO A 274 -13.65 0.92 2.86
CA PRO A 274 -14.47 0.99 1.67
C PRO A 274 -15.92 0.80 2.10
N SER A 275 -16.67 1.89 2.08
CA SER A 275 -18.10 1.86 2.35
C SER A 275 -18.85 1.31 1.12
N ASN A 276 -18.22 0.36 0.43
CA ASN A 276 -18.81 -0.46 -0.62
C ASN A 276 -19.88 -1.40 -0.09
N LEU A 277 -20.15 -1.27 1.17
CA LEU A 277 -21.47 -1.49 1.66
C LEU A 277 -22.27 -0.17 1.43
N ARG A 278 -22.64 0.17 0.18
CA ARG A 278 -24.07 0.52 0.09
C ARG A 278 -24.70 -0.61 0.88
N PRO A 279 -25.41 -0.36 1.96
CA PRO A 279 -26.39 -1.32 2.39
C PRO A 279 -27.31 -1.41 1.15
N ILE A 280 -27.03 -2.37 0.27
CA ILE A 280 -28.11 -2.99 -0.44
C ILE A 280 -28.87 -3.55 0.76
N THR A 281 -29.82 -2.79 1.22
CA THR A 281 -30.88 -3.28 2.03
C THR A 281 -31.55 -4.32 1.15
N LEU A 282 -30.90 -5.49 1.06
CA LEU A 282 -31.66 -6.71 0.95
C LEU A 282 -32.37 -6.75 2.29
N PRO A 283 -33.68 -6.48 2.35
CA PRO A 283 -34.40 -6.35 3.63
C PRO A 283 -34.27 -7.60 4.50
N ASP A 284 -33.64 -8.69 4.02
CA ASP A 284 -33.73 -10.00 4.57
C ASP A 284 -32.44 -10.84 4.46
N ALA A 285 -31.25 -10.28 4.42
CA ALA A 285 -30.01 -11.07 4.53
C ALA A 285 -29.09 -10.51 5.62
N GLY A 286 -28.50 -11.37 6.42
CA GLY A 286 -27.61 -11.00 7.52
C GLY A 286 -26.66 -12.13 7.91
N ALA A 287 -25.60 -11.78 8.63
CA ALA A 287 -24.71 -12.74 9.24
C ALA A 287 -24.27 -12.25 10.61
N SER A 288 -24.18 -13.16 11.57
CA SER A 288 -23.73 -12.85 12.93
C SER A 288 -22.84 -13.97 13.48
N LEU A 289 -21.89 -13.60 14.36
CA LEU A 289 -21.03 -14.55 15.05
C LEU A 289 -21.68 -15.03 16.32
N GLN A 290 -21.70 -16.34 16.53
CA GLN A 290 -22.13 -17.01 17.73
C GLN A 290 -20.99 -17.87 18.31
N ALA A 291 -21.15 -18.36 19.52
CA ALA A 291 -20.15 -19.18 20.18
C ALA A 291 -19.82 -20.46 19.40
N GLU A 292 -20.83 -21.09 18.83
CA GLU A 292 -20.76 -22.34 18.08
C GLU A 292 -20.46 -22.18 16.59
N GLY A 293 -20.56 -20.97 16.01
CA GLY A 293 -20.37 -20.79 14.58
C GLY A 293 -20.85 -19.45 14.06
N VAL A 294 -21.33 -19.44 12.82
CA VAL A 294 -21.90 -18.29 12.12
C VAL A 294 -23.38 -18.54 11.87
N VAL A 295 -24.23 -17.61 12.25
CA VAL A 295 -25.65 -17.59 11.86
C VAL A 295 -25.75 -16.77 10.58
N LEU A 296 -26.34 -17.36 9.55
CA LEU A 296 -26.57 -16.77 8.23
C LEU A 296 -28.09 -16.66 8.03
N GLU A 297 -28.56 -15.46 7.74
CA GLU A 297 -29.98 -15.16 7.58
C GLU A 297 -30.21 -14.67 6.15
N ALA A 298 -31.17 -15.23 5.44
CA ALA A 298 -31.59 -14.69 4.15
C ALA A 298 -33.06 -15.02 3.86
N GLY A 299 -33.82 -14.02 3.42
CA GLY A 299 -35.22 -14.18 3.01
C GLY A 299 -35.41 -14.89 1.68
N LEU A 300 -34.34 -15.16 0.93
CA LEU A 300 -34.34 -15.81 -0.39
C LEU A 300 -33.50 -17.08 -0.37
N SER A 301 -33.82 -18.00 -1.27
CA SER A 301 -32.94 -19.13 -1.57
C SER A 301 -31.68 -18.64 -2.28
N GLY A 302 -30.53 -19.21 -1.94
CA GLY A 302 -29.26 -18.78 -2.51
C GLY A 302 -28.09 -19.65 -2.09
N THR A 303 -26.91 -19.12 -2.21
CA THR A 303 -25.67 -19.80 -1.84
C THR A 303 -24.78 -18.86 -1.02
N TRP A 304 -24.32 -19.34 0.12
CA TRP A 304 -23.33 -18.66 0.95
C TRP A 304 -21.91 -19.14 0.62
N THR A 305 -20.99 -18.23 0.63
CA THR A 305 -19.56 -18.50 0.65
C THR A 305 -18.95 -17.78 1.85
N VAL A 306 -18.16 -18.51 2.65
CA VAL A 306 -17.46 -17.94 3.81
C VAL A 306 -15.96 -18.13 3.60
N ARG A 307 -15.19 -17.02 3.67
CA ARG A 307 -13.74 -17.00 3.55
C ARG A 307 -13.14 -16.61 4.89
N GLY A 308 -12.16 -17.37 5.38
CA GLY A 308 -11.41 -17.01 6.58
C GLY A 308 -10.12 -16.32 6.24
N LEU A 309 -9.87 -15.20 6.91
CA LEU A 309 -8.66 -14.39 6.74
C LEU A 309 -7.97 -14.26 8.09
N ASP A 310 -6.63 -14.17 8.11
CA ASP A 310 -5.89 -13.76 9.30
C ASP A 310 -5.95 -12.23 9.51
N LEU A 311 -5.28 -11.72 10.54
CA LEU A 311 -5.26 -10.29 10.84
C LEU A 311 -4.56 -9.45 9.77
N THR A 312 -3.76 -10.08 8.90
CA THR A 312 -3.06 -9.42 7.79
C THR A 312 -3.88 -9.43 6.51
N GLY A 313 -5.08 -10.04 6.52
CA GLY A 313 -5.93 -10.20 5.35
C GLY A 313 -5.60 -11.42 4.50
N ARG A 314 -4.61 -12.24 4.88
CA ARG A 314 -4.24 -13.44 4.13
C ARG A 314 -5.34 -14.51 4.24
N LEU A 315 -5.71 -15.09 3.10
CA LEU A 315 -6.70 -16.15 3.03
C LEU A 315 -6.19 -17.42 3.73
N LEU A 316 -6.95 -17.90 4.71
CA LEU A 316 -6.71 -19.17 5.42
C LEU A 316 -7.50 -20.32 4.81
N GLY A 317 -8.68 -20.03 4.27
CA GLY A 317 -9.52 -21.00 3.60
C GLY A 317 -10.86 -20.42 3.18
N THR A 318 -11.58 -21.21 2.36
CA THR A 318 -12.90 -20.85 1.85
C THR A 318 -13.80 -22.09 1.94
N THR A 319 -15.08 -21.90 2.29
CA THR A 319 -16.06 -22.98 2.15
C THR A 319 -16.30 -23.27 0.67
N SER A 320 -16.67 -24.51 0.35
CA SER A 320 -17.48 -24.76 -0.84
C SER A 320 -18.82 -24.00 -0.71
N GLU A 321 -19.51 -23.81 -1.81
CA GLU A 321 -20.83 -23.19 -1.82
C GLU A 321 -21.78 -23.89 -0.82
N LEU A 322 -22.36 -23.09 0.08
CA LEU A 322 -23.29 -23.56 1.12
C LEU A 322 -24.72 -23.22 0.67
N PRO A 323 -25.51 -24.19 0.18
CA PRO A 323 -26.87 -23.93 -0.26
C PRO A 323 -27.75 -23.46 0.91
N HIS A 324 -28.64 -22.51 0.64
CA HIS A 324 -29.52 -21.89 1.62
C HIS A 324 -30.96 -21.84 1.11
N ALA A 325 -31.91 -22.24 1.97
CA ALA A 325 -33.32 -21.97 1.81
C ALA A 325 -33.72 -20.72 2.63
N PRO A 326 -34.82 -20.01 2.33
CA PRO A 326 -35.24 -18.85 3.12
C PRO A 326 -35.35 -19.17 4.62
N GLY A 327 -34.76 -18.25 5.44
CA GLY A 327 -34.73 -18.40 6.90
C GLY A 327 -33.30 -18.30 7.45
N ASP A 328 -33.16 -18.74 8.71
CA ASP A 328 -31.86 -18.73 9.40
C ASP A 328 -31.17 -20.09 9.25
N ALA A 329 -29.87 -20.09 9.03
CA ALA A 329 -29.05 -21.29 9.05
C ALA A 329 -27.81 -21.04 9.92
N THR A 330 -27.50 -21.97 10.82
CA THR A 330 -26.28 -21.92 11.64
C THR A 330 -25.25 -22.90 11.05
N TRP A 331 -24.06 -22.38 10.76
CA TRP A 331 -22.92 -23.17 10.33
C TRP A 331 -21.88 -23.17 11.44
N THR A 332 -21.65 -24.33 12.02
CA THR A 332 -20.67 -24.51 13.10
C THR A 332 -19.24 -24.32 12.59
N TRP A 333 -18.33 -24.01 13.50
CA TRP A 333 -16.91 -23.86 13.15
C TRP A 333 -16.33 -25.11 12.47
N ASP A 334 -16.76 -26.30 12.90
CA ASP A 334 -16.33 -27.55 12.29
C ASP A 334 -16.86 -27.74 10.85
N GLN A 335 -18.07 -27.26 10.57
CA GLN A 335 -18.69 -27.33 9.24
C GLN A 335 -18.04 -26.35 8.26
N LEU A 336 -17.53 -25.21 8.76
CA LEU A 336 -16.80 -24.26 7.95
C LEU A 336 -15.40 -24.77 7.55
N GLY A 337 -14.82 -25.66 8.34
CA GLY A 337 -13.52 -26.30 8.09
C GLY A 337 -12.45 -25.93 9.11
N ALA A 338 -11.36 -26.68 9.13
CA ALA A 338 -10.29 -26.52 10.12
C ALA A 338 -9.67 -25.10 10.16
N TRP A 339 -9.64 -24.39 9.03
CA TRP A 339 -9.13 -23.04 8.93
C TRP A 339 -9.96 -22.01 9.72
N ALA A 340 -11.24 -22.30 9.97
CA ALA A 340 -12.15 -21.37 10.66
C ALA A 340 -11.74 -21.12 12.11
N ALA A 341 -11.00 -22.05 12.73
CA ALA A 341 -10.47 -21.89 14.09
C ALA A 341 -9.44 -20.77 14.17
N ASP A 342 -8.63 -20.57 13.14
CA ASP A 342 -7.53 -19.63 13.08
C ASP A 342 -7.92 -18.31 12.42
N ALA A 343 -9.12 -18.21 11.82
CA ALA A 343 -9.58 -17.01 11.15
C ALA A 343 -9.85 -15.88 12.15
N ALA A 344 -9.26 -14.72 11.91
CA ALA A 344 -9.51 -13.48 12.64
C ALA A 344 -10.66 -12.66 12.04
N LEU A 345 -10.82 -12.77 10.71
CA LEU A 345 -11.86 -12.12 9.93
C LEU A 345 -12.61 -13.19 9.14
N LEU A 346 -13.91 -13.03 8.97
CA LEU A 346 -14.72 -13.83 8.07
C LEU A 346 -15.35 -12.91 7.02
N ASP A 347 -14.97 -13.12 5.77
CA ASP A 347 -15.61 -12.50 4.62
C ASP A 347 -16.74 -13.42 4.14
N ILE A 348 -17.97 -12.93 4.16
CA ILE A 348 -19.19 -13.73 3.97
C ILE A 348 -19.97 -13.15 2.81
N ARG A 349 -20.24 -13.96 1.80
CA ARG A 349 -20.99 -13.59 0.61
C ARG A 349 -22.23 -14.46 0.43
N PHE A 350 -23.34 -13.84 0.09
CA PHE A 350 -24.59 -14.51 -0.33
C PHE A 350 -24.91 -14.17 -1.78
N ILE A 351 -25.20 -15.20 -2.57
CA ILE A 351 -25.64 -15.10 -3.96
C ILE A 351 -27.03 -15.69 -4.07
N PRO A 352 -28.10 -14.89 -4.26
CA PRO A 352 -29.46 -15.40 -4.43
C PRO A 352 -29.61 -16.14 -5.77
N VAL A 353 -30.48 -17.15 -5.81
CA VAL A 353 -30.82 -17.90 -7.04
C VAL A 353 -31.77 -17.12 -7.94
N GLN A 354 -32.48 -16.12 -7.39
CA GLN A 354 -33.48 -15.38 -8.13
C GLN A 354 -32.83 -14.39 -9.12
N ASP A 355 -33.21 -14.46 -10.38
CA ASP A 355 -32.75 -13.55 -11.43
C ASP A 355 -33.03 -12.08 -11.06
N GLY A 356 -32.00 -11.24 -11.20
CA GLY A 356 -32.07 -9.80 -10.89
C GLY A 356 -31.95 -9.44 -9.40
N ALA A 357 -31.76 -10.41 -8.49
CA ALA A 357 -31.47 -10.13 -7.09
C ALA A 357 -29.97 -9.88 -6.89
N SER A 358 -29.62 -8.80 -6.21
CA SER A 358 -28.23 -8.43 -5.93
C SER A 358 -27.58 -9.38 -4.90
N SER A 359 -26.30 -9.68 -5.05
CA SER A 359 -25.52 -10.40 -4.05
C SER A 359 -25.30 -9.54 -2.80
N TRP A 360 -25.17 -10.21 -1.66
CA TRP A 360 -24.87 -9.57 -0.37
C TRP A 360 -23.51 -10.05 0.15
N GLN A 361 -22.74 -9.15 0.76
CA GLN A 361 -21.44 -9.47 1.35
C GLN A 361 -21.22 -8.69 2.64
N THR A 362 -20.56 -9.30 3.61
CA THR A 362 -20.12 -8.64 4.85
C THR A 362 -18.84 -9.26 5.37
N THR A 363 -18.10 -8.50 6.18
CA THR A 363 -16.93 -9.02 6.91
C THR A 363 -17.19 -8.94 8.41
N LEU A 364 -17.05 -10.06 9.10
CA LEU A 364 -17.21 -10.15 10.55
C LEU A 364 -15.83 -10.34 11.20
N LYS A 365 -15.54 -9.57 12.23
CA LYS A 365 -14.32 -9.71 13.02
C LYS A 365 -14.57 -10.66 14.17
N ARG A 366 -13.80 -11.74 14.24
CA ARG A 366 -13.83 -12.67 15.36
C ARG A 366 -13.00 -12.15 16.52
N ALA A 367 -13.57 -12.11 17.72
CA ALA A 367 -12.76 -11.83 18.91
C ALA A 367 -11.77 -12.98 19.13
N PRO A 368 -10.51 -12.69 19.55
CA PRO A 368 -9.58 -13.76 19.86
C PRO A 368 -10.17 -14.68 20.94
N LEU A 369 -10.13 -15.97 20.69
CA LEU A 369 -10.44 -16.96 21.72
C LEU A 369 -9.42 -16.78 22.85
N ARG A 370 -9.91 -16.45 24.06
CA ARG A 370 -9.09 -16.35 25.27
C ARG A 370 -8.72 -17.74 25.79
#